data_a150d45c62691d0a326118086d4f728a
#
_entry.id   a150d45c62691d0a326118086d4f728a
#
_cell.length_a   1.000
_cell.length_b   1.000
_cell.length_c   1.000
_cell.angle_alpha   90.00
_cell.angle_beta   90.00
_cell.angle_gamma   90.00
#
_symmetry.space_group_name_H-M   'P 1'
#
loop_
_entity.id
_entity.type
_entity.pdbx_description
1 polymer ?
#
loop_
_entity_poly.entity_id
_entity_poly.type
_entity_poly.pdbx_seq_one_letter_code
_entity_poly.pdbx_strand_id
1 'polypeptide(L)'
;MKSIPVLDPALYPETTEFLECNNIEDFSDFELATALVDCDKTVPMAKEMFDFIVKLYENAIAEGDIYAMNDLGALYYDDRGCEQNFEKAVYCYEMAAKNGNRQAQENLGYCYYYGRNVDVDYEKAFHYFALGAFDGHLVSLYKIGDMYMNGYYVEKNPTEAFHIYERCMETMTDEAAPTVAGPVFLRLGNAFLYGNGTEENAKSALVCFQKAELFLYDMVADGEWMYKKSLEDAIEGQAKAREKLNENIPLIY
;
A
#
# COMPACT_ATOMS: atom_id res chain seq x y z
N MET A 1 15.51 -26.65 16.59
CA MET A 1 14.58 -27.25 15.61
C MET A 1 13.31 -26.42 15.61
N LYS A 2 13.04 -25.75 14.50
CA LYS A 2 11.87 -24.87 14.34
C LYS A 2 10.62 -25.76 14.26
N SER A 3 9.65 -25.57 15.18
CA SER A 3 8.42 -26.37 15.21
C SER A 3 7.36 -25.67 14.36
N ILE A 4 7.20 -26.12 13.13
CA ILE A 4 6.24 -25.56 12.18
C ILE A 4 4.81 -26.02 12.53
N PRO A 5 3.80 -25.13 12.45
CA PRO A 5 2.40 -25.50 12.54
C PRO A 5 1.99 -26.47 11.43
N VAL A 6 1.10 -27.39 11.74
CA VAL A 6 0.50 -28.28 10.73
C VAL A 6 -0.69 -27.55 10.11
N LEU A 7 -0.63 -27.32 8.79
CA LEU A 7 -1.69 -26.66 8.03
C LEU A 7 -2.40 -27.64 7.11
N ASP A 8 -3.62 -27.30 6.69
CA ASP A 8 -4.33 -28.01 5.64
C ASP A 8 -3.77 -27.63 4.26
N PRO A 9 -3.11 -28.55 3.52
CA PRO A 9 -2.51 -28.24 2.21
C PRO A 9 -3.53 -27.76 1.17
N ALA A 10 -4.81 -28.08 1.34
CA ALA A 10 -5.85 -27.63 0.42
C ALA A 10 -6.20 -26.14 0.60
N LEU A 11 -5.98 -25.61 1.82
CA LEU A 11 -6.22 -24.19 2.14
C LEU A 11 -4.95 -23.35 1.99
N TYR A 12 -3.76 -23.95 2.20
CA TYR A 12 -2.47 -23.27 2.19
C TYR A 12 -1.48 -23.98 1.25
N PRO A 13 -1.76 -24.00 -0.07
CA PRO A 13 -0.95 -24.77 -1.01
C PRO A 13 0.47 -24.18 -1.19
N GLU A 14 0.63 -22.85 -1.23
CA GLU A 14 1.92 -22.21 -1.42
C GLU A 14 2.83 -22.40 -0.20
N THR A 15 2.27 -22.23 1.01
CA THR A 15 3.00 -22.49 2.25
C THR A 15 3.43 -23.97 2.34
N THR A 16 2.56 -24.89 1.96
CA THR A 16 2.87 -26.33 1.98
C THR A 16 3.99 -26.65 1.00
N GLU A 17 3.89 -26.18 -0.24
CA GLU A 17 4.94 -26.37 -1.26
C GLU A 17 6.26 -25.77 -0.81
N PHE A 18 6.24 -24.53 -0.25
CA PHE A 18 7.44 -23.89 0.27
C PHE A 18 8.15 -24.75 1.33
N LEU A 19 7.37 -25.27 2.30
CA LEU A 19 7.90 -26.10 3.40
C LEU A 19 8.38 -27.48 2.96
N GLU A 20 7.80 -28.05 1.90
CA GLU A 20 8.24 -29.33 1.34
C GLU A 20 9.50 -29.20 0.48
N CYS A 21 9.63 -28.08 -0.25
CA CYS A 21 10.75 -27.86 -1.17
C CYS A 21 12.00 -27.28 -0.50
N ASN A 22 11.89 -26.74 0.71
CA ASN A 22 12.98 -26.05 1.38
C ASN A 22 13.33 -26.68 2.73
N ASN A 23 14.63 -26.70 3.07
CA ASN A 23 15.06 -27.01 4.41
C ASN A 23 15.04 -25.73 5.26
N ILE A 24 14.06 -25.60 6.12
CA ILE A 24 13.81 -24.38 6.93
C ILE A 24 14.95 -24.03 7.89
N GLU A 25 15.81 -24.98 8.24
CA GLU A 25 16.97 -24.73 9.11
C GLU A 25 18.07 -23.93 8.37
N ASP A 26 18.01 -23.85 7.03
CA ASP A 26 18.93 -23.07 6.20
C ASP A 26 18.58 -21.57 6.17
N PHE A 27 17.37 -21.20 6.65
CA PHE A 27 16.91 -19.83 6.70
C PHE A 27 17.19 -19.21 8.08
N SER A 28 17.57 -17.94 8.11
CA SER A 28 17.44 -17.12 9.32
C SER A 28 15.98 -17.00 9.74
N ASP A 29 15.72 -16.60 10.97
CA ASP A 29 14.35 -16.42 11.45
C ASP A 29 13.63 -15.30 10.68
N PHE A 30 14.35 -14.23 10.30
CA PHE A 30 13.82 -13.16 9.46
C PHE A 30 13.44 -13.64 8.06
N GLU A 31 14.35 -14.29 7.35
CA GLU A 31 14.11 -14.80 5.99
C GLU A 31 12.93 -15.79 5.95
N LEU A 32 12.87 -16.69 6.93
CA LEU A 32 11.76 -17.65 7.02
C LEU A 32 10.43 -16.94 7.30
N ALA A 33 10.39 -16.00 8.22
CA ALA A 33 9.19 -15.24 8.53
C ALA A 33 8.66 -14.48 7.30
N THR A 34 9.55 -13.79 6.59
CA THR A 34 9.20 -13.02 5.39
C THR A 34 8.68 -13.94 4.27
N ALA A 35 9.35 -15.07 4.01
CA ALA A 35 8.90 -16.04 3.01
C ALA A 35 7.50 -16.60 3.34
N LEU A 36 7.23 -16.91 4.61
CA LEU A 36 5.91 -17.43 5.04
C LEU A 36 4.80 -16.37 4.99
N VAL A 37 5.11 -15.11 5.23
CA VAL A 37 4.16 -14.00 5.06
C VAL A 37 3.76 -13.84 3.60
N ASP A 38 4.67 -14.12 2.67
CA ASP A 38 4.43 -13.97 1.24
C ASP A 38 3.61 -15.13 0.62
N CYS A 39 3.53 -16.26 1.31
CA CYS A 39 2.72 -17.39 0.86
C CYS A 39 1.22 -17.15 1.11
N ASP A 40 0.39 -17.71 0.24
CA ASP A 40 -1.08 -17.77 0.37
C ASP A 40 -1.74 -16.42 0.70
N LYS A 41 -1.27 -15.30 0.10
CA LYS A 41 -1.74 -13.94 0.39
C LYS A 41 -3.24 -13.72 0.15
N THR A 42 -3.85 -14.56 -0.65
CA THR A 42 -5.27 -14.45 -1.04
C THR A 42 -6.25 -15.09 -0.05
N VAL A 43 -5.73 -15.80 0.95
CA VAL A 43 -6.55 -16.44 1.99
C VAL A 43 -6.19 -15.91 3.39
N PRO A 44 -7.13 -15.97 4.37
CA PRO A 44 -6.82 -15.60 5.74
C PRO A 44 -5.70 -16.48 6.31
N MET A 45 -4.73 -15.88 6.98
CA MET A 45 -3.63 -16.61 7.63
C MET A 45 -4.16 -17.40 8.83
N ALA A 46 -3.76 -18.68 8.97
CA ALA A 46 -4.07 -19.46 10.15
C ALA A 46 -3.42 -18.86 11.40
N LYS A 47 -4.16 -18.87 12.52
CA LYS A 47 -3.65 -18.29 13.78
C LYS A 47 -2.34 -18.91 14.24
N GLU A 48 -2.21 -20.22 14.10
CA GLU A 48 -1.00 -20.97 14.48
C GLU A 48 0.20 -20.54 13.63
N MET A 49 -0.02 -20.23 12.35
CA MET A 49 1.02 -19.70 11.45
C MET A 49 1.37 -18.26 11.82
N PHE A 50 0.39 -17.43 12.09
CA PHE A 50 0.62 -16.06 12.58
C PHE A 50 1.48 -16.06 13.85
N ASP A 51 1.10 -16.85 14.86
CA ASP A 51 1.83 -16.93 16.13
C ASP A 51 3.28 -17.45 15.91
N PHE A 52 3.47 -18.37 14.95
CA PHE A 52 4.79 -18.86 14.57
C PHE A 52 5.64 -17.78 13.89
N ILE A 53 5.09 -17.04 12.92
CA ILE A 53 5.77 -15.94 12.23
C ILE A 53 6.12 -14.82 13.20
N VAL A 54 5.20 -14.44 14.10
CA VAL A 54 5.47 -13.46 15.17
C VAL A 54 6.71 -13.88 15.97
N LYS A 55 6.79 -15.14 16.38
CA LYS A 55 7.93 -15.64 17.14
C LYS A 55 9.24 -15.59 16.35
N LEU A 56 9.21 -15.88 15.05
CA LEU A 56 10.40 -15.76 14.20
C LEU A 56 10.87 -14.30 14.13
N TYR A 57 9.97 -13.34 13.91
CA TYR A 57 10.33 -11.93 13.94
C TYR A 57 10.85 -11.48 15.31
N GLU A 58 10.23 -11.92 16.41
CA GLU A 58 10.71 -11.60 17.77
C GLU A 58 12.13 -12.13 18.01
N ASN A 59 12.47 -13.33 17.51
CA ASN A 59 13.83 -13.87 17.59
C ASN A 59 14.82 -13.01 16.77
N ALA A 60 14.48 -12.66 15.53
CA ALA A 60 15.30 -11.81 14.68
C ALA A 60 15.53 -10.42 15.31
N ILE A 61 14.50 -9.84 15.92
CA ILE A 61 14.61 -8.58 16.67
C ILE A 61 15.57 -8.72 17.85
N ALA A 62 15.52 -9.84 18.58
CA ALA A 62 16.41 -10.09 19.70
C ALA A 62 17.89 -10.24 19.24
N GLU A 63 18.11 -10.62 18.00
CA GLU A 63 19.43 -10.66 17.34
C GLU A 63 19.85 -9.30 16.76
N GLY A 64 18.98 -8.28 16.82
CA GLY A 64 19.26 -6.90 16.40
C GLY A 64 18.80 -6.55 14.99
N ASP A 65 17.96 -7.37 14.36
CA ASP A 65 17.41 -7.08 13.03
C ASP A 65 16.36 -5.99 13.10
N ILE A 66 16.68 -4.82 12.49
CA ILE A 66 15.78 -3.65 12.47
C ILE A 66 14.68 -3.79 11.41
N TYR A 67 14.87 -4.61 10.39
CA TYR A 67 13.86 -4.85 9.36
C TYR A 67 12.75 -5.74 9.91
N ALA A 68 13.11 -6.74 10.73
CA ALA A 68 12.14 -7.58 11.42
C ALA A 68 11.17 -6.77 12.29
N MET A 69 11.61 -5.66 12.90
CA MET A 69 10.72 -4.77 13.65
C MET A 69 9.66 -4.12 12.75
N ASN A 70 10.07 -3.64 11.56
CA ASN A 70 9.13 -3.04 10.61
C ASN A 70 8.12 -4.07 10.12
N ASP A 71 8.60 -5.27 9.72
CA ASP A 71 7.77 -6.30 9.12
C ASP A 71 6.80 -6.92 10.14
N LEU A 72 7.22 -7.05 11.40
CA LEU A 72 6.31 -7.39 12.51
C LEU A 72 5.23 -6.32 12.70
N GLY A 73 5.60 -5.04 12.55
CA GLY A 73 4.64 -3.93 12.57
C GLY A 73 3.63 -4.03 11.43
N ALA A 74 4.08 -4.35 10.22
CA ALA A 74 3.23 -4.56 9.05
C ALA A 74 2.27 -5.76 9.26
N LEU A 75 2.77 -6.85 9.82
CA LEU A 75 1.97 -8.03 10.14
C LEU A 75 0.83 -7.71 11.14
N TYR A 76 1.10 -6.86 12.15
CA TYR A 76 0.05 -6.41 13.08
C TYR A 76 -0.88 -5.36 12.48
N TYR A 77 -0.43 -4.61 11.46
CA TYR A 77 -1.25 -3.61 10.78
C TYR A 77 -2.23 -4.23 9.79
N ASP A 78 -1.87 -5.35 9.18
CA ASP A 78 -2.69 -6.08 8.22
C ASP A 78 -3.81 -6.86 8.93
N ASP A 79 -4.94 -7.09 8.24
CA ASP A 79 -6.10 -7.83 8.76
C ASP A 79 -6.26 -9.23 8.15
N ARG A 80 -5.19 -9.83 7.65
CA ARG A 80 -5.16 -11.14 6.97
C ARG A 80 -5.67 -12.34 7.82
N GLY A 81 -6.86 -12.15 8.43
CA GLY A 81 -7.53 -13.18 9.23
C GLY A 81 -7.03 -13.31 10.66
N CYS A 82 -6.06 -12.51 11.05
CA CYS A 82 -5.62 -12.35 12.43
C CYS A 82 -6.13 -11.02 12.97
N GLU A 83 -6.23 -10.92 14.30
CA GLU A 83 -6.71 -9.72 14.96
C GLU A 83 -5.75 -8.53 14.65
N GLN A 84 -6.23 -7.61 13.80
CA GLN A 84 -5.51 -6.37 13.51
C GLN A 84 -5.20 -5.63 14.81
N ASN A 85 -3.96 -5.23 15.02
CA ASN A 85 -3.52 -4.58 16.23
C ASN A 85 -2.66 -3.35 15.94
N PHE A 86 -3.32 -2.22 15.72
CA PHE A 86 -2.63 -0.96 15.43
C PHE A 86 -1.73 -0.47 16.58
N GLU A 87 -2.02 -0.82 17.85
CA GLU A 87 -1.17 -0.46 18.99
C GLU A 87 0.21 -1.12 18.86
N LYS A 88 0.22 -2.43 18.61
CA LYS A 88 1.47 -3.17 18.38
C LYS A 88 2.16 -2.72 17.11
N ALA A 89 1.41 -2.47 16.03
CA ALA A 89 1.97 -1.99 14.77
C ALA A 89 2.71 -0.67 14.95
N VAL A 90 2.07 0.34 15.55
CA VAL A 90 2.68 1.66 15.83
C VAL A 90 3.90 1.52 16.72
N TYR A 91 3.83 0.72 17.78
CA TYR A 91 4.98 0.45 18.65
C TYR A 91 6.18 -0.12 17.88
N CYS A 92 5.94 -1.13 17.03
CA CYS A 92 6.99 -1.73 16.19
C CYS A 92 7.58 -0.71 15.21
N TYR A 93 6.73 0.09 14.54
CA TYR A 93 7.19 1.12 13.62
C TYR A 93 8.00 2.22 14.33
N GLU A 94 7.59 2.67 15.52
CA GLU A 94 8.34 3.66 16.31
C GLU A 94 9.73 3.13 16.68
N MET A 95 9.81 1.87 17.10
CA MET A 95 11.09 1.24 17.43
C MET A 95 11.98 1.07 16.19
N ALA A 96 11.44 0.62 15.07
CA ALA A 96 12.18 0.48 13.82
C ALA A 96 12.64 1.84 13.27
N ALA A 97 11.77 2.84 13.25
CA ALA A 97 12.07 4.20 12.78
C ALA A 97 13.16 4.87 13.63
N LYS A 98 13.12 4.68 14.97
CA LYS A 98 14.16 5.18 15.89
C LYS A 98 15.53 4.57 15.61
N ASN A 99 15.56 3.35 15.09
CA ASN A 99 16.79 2.66 14.66
C ASN A 99 17.13 2.91 13.18
N GLY A 100 16.49 3.88 12.51
CA GLY A 100 16.80 4.32 11.17
C GLY A 100 16.13 3.54 10.04
N ASN A 101 15.11 2.71 10.35
CA ASN A 101 14.34 2.04 9.32
C ASN A 101 13.40 3.04 8.62
N ARG A 102 13.67 3.32 7.33
CA ARG A 102 12.94 4.31 6.53
C ARG A 102 11.52 3.87 6.19
N GLN A 103 11.32 2.57 5.94
CA GLN A 103 9.99 2.03 5.67
C GLN A 103 9.07 2.19 6.88
N ALA A 104 9.60 1.99 8.09
CA ALA A 104 8.85 2.24 9.32
C ALA A 104 8.48 3.71 9.50
N GLN A 105 9.33 4.65 9.07
CA GLN A 105 8.99 6.08 9.07
C GLN A 105 7.80 6.36 8.14
N GLU A 106 7.79 5.79 6.95
CA GLU A 106 6.66 5.91 6.02
C GLU A 106 5.38 5.30 6.60
N ASN A 107 5.48 4.11 7.18
CA ASN A 107 4.34 3.44 7.84
C ASN A 107 3.78 4.27 9.00
N LEU A 108 4.61 4.97 9.76
CA LEU A 108 4.17 5.94 10.75
C LEU A 108 3.43 7.13 10.11
N GLY A 109 3.88 7.59 8.95
CA GLY A 109 3.17 8.58 8.16
C GLY A 109 1.73 8.16 7.90
N TYR A 110 1.49 6.91 7.52
CA TYR A 110 0.15 6.34 7.37
C TYR A 110 -0.62 6.29 8.69
N CYS A 111 0.02 5.86 9.79
CA CYS A 111 -0.63 5.80 11.09
C CYS A 111 -1.15 7.18 11.52
N TYR A 112 -0.34 8.23 11.38
CA TYR A 112 -0.76 9.61 11.70
C TYR A 112 -1.78 10.17 10.70
N TYR A 113 -1.69 9.80 9.41
CA TYR A 113 -2.63 10.26 8.40
C TYR A 113 -4.05 9.72 8.62
N TYR A 114 -4.17 8.45 9.00
CA TYR A 114 -5.47 7.76 9.19
C TYR A 114 -5.91 7.65 10.66
N GLY A 115 -5.10 8.08 11.62
CA GLY A 115 -5.42 7.94 13.05
C GLY A 115 -5.41 6.49 13.53
N ARG A 116 -4.39 5.69 13.13
CA ARG A 116 -4.27 4.27 13.51
C ARG A 116 -3.57 4.14 14.85
N ASN A 117 -4.35 3.93 15.93
CA ASN A 117 -3.92 3.94 17.34
C ASN A 117 -3.17 5.21 17.79
N VAL A 118 -3.26 6.27 17.02
CA VAL A 118 -2.76 7.61 17.31
C VAL A 118 -3.82 8.61 16.86
N ASP A 119 -3.85 9.79 17.44
CA ASP A 119 -4.69 10.86 16.91
C ASP A 119 -4.23 11.23 15.49
N VAL A 120 -5.17 11.60 14.62
CA VAL A 120 -4.84 12.13 13.30
C VAL A 120 -3.97 13.37 13.48
N ASP A 121 -2.77 13.32 12.90
CA ASP A 121 -1.78 14.39 12.94
C ASP A 121 -1.18 14.58 11.54
N TYR A 122 -1.81 15.46 10.77
CA TYR A 122 -1.39 15.73 9.40
C TYR A 122 -0.01 16.40 9.30
N GLU A 123 0.44 17.10 10.33
CA GLU A 123 1.79 17.67 10.37
C GLU A 123 2.84 16.57 10.42
N LYS A 124 2.69 15.62 11.35
CA LYS A 124 3.58 14.46 11.43
C LYS A 124 3.50 13.60 10.18
N ALA A 125 2.29 13.34 9.67
CA ALA A 125 2.10 12.58 8.44
C ALA A 125 2.85 13.23 7.27
N PHE A 126 2.70 14.55 7.09
CA PHE A 126 3.42 15.30 6.06
C PHE A 126 4.93 15.19 6.22
N HIS A 127 5.44 15.34 7.43
CA HIS A 127 6.86 15.24 7.71
C HIS A 127 7.43 13.86 7.32
N TYR A 128 6.77 12.79 7.72
CA TYR A 128 7.20 11.43 7.38
C TYR A 128 7.11 11.17 5.87
N PHE A 129 6.02 11.56 5.22
CA PHE A 129 5.91 11.41 3.76
C PHE A 129 6.93 12.28 3.02
N ALA A 130 7.25 13.48 3.50
CA ALA A 130 8.27 14.34 2.89
C ALA A 130 9.67 13.68 2.96
N LEU A 131 10.00 13.02 4.07
CA LEU A 131 11.25 12.25 4.17
C LEU A 131 11.28 11.10 3.15
N GLY A 132 10.21 10.32 3.05
CA GLY A 132 10.11 9.23 2.07
C GLY A 132 10.18 9.74 0.62
N ALA A 133 9.48 10.82 0.31
CA ALA A 133 9.51 11.43 -1.03
C ALA A 133 10.91 11.98 -1.40
N PHE A 134 11.64 12.54 -0.42
CA PHE A 134 13.02 12.97 -0.61
C PHE A 134 13.96 11.80 -0.94
N ASP A 135 13.72 10.63 -0.36
CA ASP A 135 14.45 9.39 -0.63
C ASP A 135 13.98 8.68 -1.93
N GLY A 136 13.03 9.27 -2.66
CA GLY A 136 12.54 8.76 -3.94
C GLY A 136 11.36 7.78 -3.84
N HIS A 137 10.74 7.63 -2.67
CA HIS A 137 9.57 6.76 -2.48
C HIS A 137 8.33 7.39 -3.13
N LEU A 138 7.88 6.80 -4.22
CA LEU A 138 6.75 7.31 -5.00
C LEU A 138 5.42 7.26 -4.25
N VAL A 139 5.25 6.29 -3.33
CA VAL A 139 4.07 6.21 -2.48
C VAL A 139 4.00 7.43 -1.56
N SER A 140 5.09 7.78 -0.90
CA SER A 140 5.18 8.99 -0.08
C SER A 140 4.96 10.25 -0.93
N LEU A 141 5.49 10.27 -2.15
CA LEU A 141 5.34 11.42 -3.06
C LEU A 141 3.88 11.66 -3.43
N TYR A 142 3.12 10.64 -3.87
CA TYR A 142 1.70 10.87 -4.18
C TYR A 142 0.86 11.16 -2.94
N LYS A 143 1.26 10.69 -1.74
CA LYS A 143 0.60 11.07 -0.48
C LYS A 143 0.77 12.55 -0.15
N ILE A 144 1.93 13.14 -0.45
CA ILE A 144 2.11 14.59 -0.41
C ILE A 144 1.11 15.27 -1.37
N GLY A 145 0.94 14.74 -2.58
CA GLY A 145 -0.08 15.20 -3.53
C GLY A 145 -1.50 15.14 -2.95
N ASP A 146 -1.86 14.05 -2.26
CA ASP A 146 -3.16 13.94 -1.58
C ASP A 146 -3.34 15.03 -0.51
N MET A 147 -2.28 15.38 0.21
CA MET A 147 -2.34 16.41 1.25
C MET A 147 -2.53 17.80 0.64
N TYR A 148 -1.87 18.13 -0.48
CA TYR A 148 -2.15 19.35 -1.24
C TYR A 148 -3.56 19.36 -1.85
N MET A 149 -4.04 18.23 -2.37
CA MET A 149 -5.39 18.12 -2.96
C MET A 149 -6.47 18.43 -1.93
N ASN A 150 -6.30 17.99 -0.69
CA ASN A 150 -7.30 18.11 0.37
C ASN A 150 -7.07 19.31 1.31
N GLY A 151 -5.89 19.90 1.33
CA GLY A 151 -5.51 20.95 2.28
C GLY A 151 -5.22 20.38 3.68
N TYR A 152 -4.61 19.21 3.77
CA TYR A 152 -4.22 18.60 5.04
C TYR A 152 -2.84 19.09 5.47
N TYR A 153 -2.76 19.85 6.56
CA TYR A 153 -1.57 20.55 7.07
C TYR A 153 -1.05 21.66 6.15
N VAL A 154 -1.08 21.49 4.84
CA VAL A 154 -0.69 22.47 3.82
C VAL A 154 -1.91 23.19 3.26
N GLU A 155 -1.74 24.40 2.72
CA GLU A 155 -2.82 25.08 2.01
C GLU A 155 -3.27 24.25 0.80
N LYS A 156 -4.58 24.12 0.63
CA LYS A 156 -5.16 23.37 -0.49
C LYS A 156 -4.70 23.93 -1.83
N ASN A 157 -3.99 23.12 -2.60
CA ASN A 157 -3.47 23.47 -3.91
C ASN A 157 -3.62 22.30 -4.90
N PRO A 158 -4.79 22.16 -5.56
CA PRO A 158 -5.02 21.07 -6.51
C PRO A 158 -4.05 21.07 -7.70
N THR A 159 -3.54 22.24 -8.12
CA THR A 159 -2.58 22.33 -9.21
C THR A 159 -1.24 21.71 -8.81
N GLU A 160 -0.75 22.01 -7.62
CA GLU A 160 0.45 21.36 -7.09
C GLU A 160 0.26 19.85 -6.92
N ALA A 161 -0.90 19.43 -6.40
CA ALA A 161 -1.24 18.00 -6.29
C ALA A 161 -1.19 17.29 -7.64
N PHE A 162 -1.77 17.90 -8.69
CA PHE A 162 -1.73 17.36 -10.05
C PHE A 162 -0.31 17.19 -10.57
N HIS A 163 0.54 18.21 -10.42
CA HIS A 163 1.95 18.14 -10.83
C HIS A 163 2.74 17.09 -10.06
N ILE A 164 2.43 16.90 -8.78
CA ILE A 164 3.04 15.81 -7.98
C ILE A 164 2.65 14.45 -8.55
N TYR A 165 1.38 14.24 -8.91
CA TYR A 165 0.95 12.98 -9.52
C TYR A 165 1.57 12.74 -10.90
N GLU A 166 1.70 13.79 -11.73
CA GLU A 166 2.43 13.71 -13.01
C GLU A 166 3.89 13.32 -12.78
N ARG A 167 4.55 13.95 -11.81
CA ARG A 167 5.94 13.64 -11.46
C ARG A 167 6.09 12.19 -10.98
N CYS A 168 5.13 11.64 -10.23
CA CYS A 168 5.15 10.21 -9.88
C CYS A 168 5.19 9.33 -11.14
N MET A 169 4.41 9.68 -12.18
CA MET A 169 4.40 8.92 -13.43
C MET A 169 5.69 9.06 -14.22
N GLU A 170 6.28 10.26 -14.25
CA GLU A 170 7.53 10.53 -14.97
C GLU A 170 8.73 9.83 -14.36
N THR A 171 8.75 9.69 -13.03
CA THR A 171 9.88 9.11 -12.29
C THR A 171 9.68 7.62 -11.97
N MET A 172 8.53 7.07 -12.31
CA MET A 172 8.19 5.67 -12.04
C MET A 172 9.05 4.72 -12.86
N THR A 173 9.64 3.75 -12.18
CA THR A 173 10.36 2.64 -12.82
C THR A 173 9.42 1.46 -13.07
N ASP A 174 9.79 0.54 -13.97
CA ASP A 174 9.02 -0.69 -14.21
C ASP A 174 8.87 -1.55 -12.93
N GLU A 175 9.85 -1.52 -12.05
CA GLU A 175 9.81 -2.21 -10.76
C GLU A 175 8.77 -1.60 -9.80
N ALA A 176 8.63 -0.28 -9.78
CA ALA A 176 7.68 0.42 -8.91
C ALA A 176 6.26 0.48 -9.49
N ALA A 177 6.09 0.28 -10.81
CA ALA A 177 4.81 0.42 -11.48
C ALA A 177 3.69 -0.47 -10.90
N PRO A 178 3.92 -1.76 -10.55
CA PRO A 178 2.88 -2.62 -10.01
C PRO A 178 2.19 -2.07 -8.77
N THR A 179 2.91 -1.39 -7.89
CA THR A 179 2.42 -0.92 -6.60
C THR A 179 1.95 0.54 -6.58
N VAL A 180 2.40 1.34 -7.54
CA VAL A 180 2.19 2.80 -7.53
C VAL A 180 1.27 3.26 -8.65
N ALA A 181 1.33 2.63 -9.82
CA ALA A 181 0.63 3.12 -11.02
C ALA A 181 -0.89 3.18 -10.83
N GLY A 182 -1.51 2.14 -10.27
CA GLY A 182 -2.95 2.09 -10.05
C GLY A 182 -3.45 3.26 -9.20
N PRO A 183 -2.93 3.45 -7.98
CA PRO A 183 -3.27 4.59 -7.13
C PRO A 183 -3.04 5.96 -7.78
N VAL A 184 -1.94 6.16 -8.53
CA VAL A 184 -1.63 7.46 -9.17
C VAL A 184 -2.55 7.71 -10.37
N PHE A 185 -2.80 6.70 -11.23
CA PHE A 185 -3.75 6.85 -12.34
C PHE A 185 -5.17 7.16 -11.86
N LEU A 186 -5.61 6.58 -10.73
CA LEU A 186 -6.92 6.92 -10.13
C LEU A 186 -7.01 8.40 -9.79
N ARG A 187 -5.96 9.00 -9.20
CA ARG A 187 -5.88 10.42 -8.84
C ARG A 187 -5.85 11.32 -10.07
N LEU A 188 -5.05 10.99 -11.07
CA LEU A 188 -5.02 11.71 -12.35
C LEU A 188 -6.37 11.62 -13.07
N GLY A 189 -7.02 10.46 -13.05
CA GLY A 189 -8.36 10.28 -13.59
C GLY A 189 -9.38 11.21 -12.95
N ASN A 190 -9.37 11.32 -11.63
CA ASN A 190 -10.23 12.26 -10.89
C ASN A 190 -9.86 13.73 -11.20
N ALA A 191 -8.58 14.06 -11.29
CA ALA A 191 -8.13 15.40 -11.61
C ALA A 191 -8.66 15.85 -12.98
N PHE A 192 -8.52 15.02 -14.01
CA PHE A 192 -9.05 15.28 -15.36
C PHE A 192 -10.59 15.27 -15.42
N LEU A 193 -11.25 14.39 -14.66
CA LEU A 193 -12.72 14.29 -14.69
C LEU A 193 -13.41 15.54 -14.15
N TYR A 194 -12.84 16.14 -13.10
CA TYR A 194 -13.42 17.25 -12.36
C TYR A 194 -12.70 18.59 -12.52
N GLY A 195 -11.63 18.64 -13.33
CA GLY A 195 -10.83 19.84 -13.49
C GLY A 195 -10.07 20.24 -12.23
N ASN A 196 -9.71 19.30 -11.37
CA ASN A 196 -9.01 19.55 -10.11
C ASN A 196 -7.52 19.72 -10.34
N GLY A 197 -7.07 20.97 -10.46
CA GLY A 197 -5.68 21.32 -10.68
C GLY A 197 -5.22 21.27 -12.15
N THR A 198 -6.09 20.87 -13.05
CA THR A 198 -5.90 20.84 -14.51
C THR A 198 -7.20 21.19 -15.22
N GLU A 199 -7.17 21.34 -16.55
CA GLU A 199 -8.40 21.48 -17.33
C GLU A 199 -9.19 20.16 -17.35
N GLU A 200 -10.53 20.28 -17.30
CA GLU A 200 -11.41 19.14 -17.41
C GLU A 200 -11.23 18.44 -18.78
N ASN A 201 -10.98 17.13 -18.75
CA ASN A 201 -10.76 16.32 -19.94
C ASN A 201 -11.28 14.89 -19.74
N ALA A 202 -12.53 14.65 -20.13
CA ALA A 202 -13.17 13.36 -19.96
C ALA A 202 -12.47 12.22 -20.73
N LYS A 203 -11.79 12.51 -21.86
CA LYS A 203 -11.02 11.51 -22.61
C LYS A 203 -9.78 11.08 -21.84
N SER A 204 -9.01 12.03 -21.32
CA SER A 204 -7.84 11.74 -20.47
C SER A 204 -8.26 11.05 -19.18
N ALA A 205 -9.36 11.48 -18.56
CA ALA A 205 -9.93 10.82 -17.39
C ALA A 205 -10.24 9.33 -17.66
N LEU A 206 -10.92 9.04 -18.77
CA LEU A 206 -11.26 7.66 -19.15
C LEU A 206 -10.00 6.80 -19.30
N VAL A 207 -8.98 7.30 -19.99
CA VAL A 207 -7.71 6.57 -20.18
C VAL A 207 -7.03 6.31 -18.84
N CYS A 208 -6.99 7.31 -17.94
CA CYS A 208 -6.40 7.15 -16.62
C CYS A 208 -7.16 6.11 -15.78
N PHE A 209 -8.47 6.15 -15.76
CA PHE A 209 -9.27 5.16 -15.02
C PHE A 209 -9.14 3.73 -15.58
N GLN A 210 -9.01 3.56 -16.91
CA GLN A 210 -8.76 2.25 -17.51
C GLN A 210 -7.41 1.68 -17.07
N LYS A 211 -6.37 2.52 -17.03
CA LYS A 211 -5.06 2.12 -16.52
C LYS A 211 -5.10 1.83 -15.02
N ALA A 212 -5.80 2.67 -14.24
CA ALA A 212 -5.99 2.44 -12.81
C ALA A 212 -6.65 1.09 -12.55
N GLU A 213 -7.74 0.77 -13.28
CA GLU A 213 -8.43 -0.52 -13.15
C GLU A 213 -7.47 -1.69 -13.37
N LEU A 214 -6.65 -1.65 -14.42
CA LEU A 214 -5.71 -2.72 -14.76
C LEU A 214 -4.76 -3.01 -13.59
N PHE A 215 -4.02 -1.99 -13.12
CA PHE A 215 -3.04 -2.16 -12.05
C PHE A 215 -3.69 -2.48 -10.70
N LEU A 216 -4.83 -1.85 -10.38
CA LEU A 216 -5.53 -2.13 -9.11
C LEU A 216 -6.16 -3.52 -9.09
N TYR A 217 -6.57 -4.03 -10.25
CA TYR A 217 -7.07 -5.40 -10.36
C TYR A 217 -5.96 -6.41 -10.02
N ASP A 218 -4.76 -6.24 -10.58
CA ASP A 218 -3.62 -7.10 -10.30
C ASP A 218 -3.26 -7.04 -8.81
N MET A 219 -3.18 -5.84 -8.20
CA MET A 219 -2.92 -5.67 -6.77
C MET A 219 -3.95 -6.40 -5.89
N VAL A 220 -5.24 -6.32 -6.23
CA VAL A 220 -6.30 -7.01 -5.47
C VAL A 220 -6.23 -8.53 -5.69
N ALA A 221 -5.89 -8.98 -6.89
CA ALA A 221 -5.70 -10.40 -7.20
C ALA A 221 -4.50 -11.00 -6.44
N ASP A 222 -3.45 -10.20 -6.23
CA ASP A 222 -2.26 -10.56 -5.44
C ASP A 222 -2.50 -10.47 -3.91
N GLY A 223 -3.74 -10.18 -3.48
CA GLY A 223 -4.12 -10.17 -2.07
C GLY A 223 -4.05 -8.81 -1.37
N GLU A 224 -3.79 -7.72 -2.09
CA GLU A 224 -3.77 -6.35 -1.56
C GLU A 224 -5.19 -5.79 -1.41
N TRP A 225 -5.96 -6.36 -0.48
CA TRP A 225 -7.40 -6.10 -0.29
C TRP A 225 -7.74 -4.64 -0.01
N MET A 226 -6.80 -3.86 0.52
CA MET A 226 -6.97 -2.44 0.80
C MET A 226 -7.26 -1.61 -0.46
N TYR A 227 -6.89 -2.10 -1.64
CA TYR A 227 -7.12 -1.43 -2.92
C TYR A 227 -8.46 -1.77 -3.57
N LYS A 228 -9.27 -2.66 -3.00
CA LYS A 228 -10.59 -3.04 -3.53
C LYS A 228 -11.49 -1.83 -3.77
N LYS A 229 -11.55 -0.91 -2.79
CA LYS A 229 -12.33 0.34 -2.94
C LYS A 229 -11.79 1.23 -4.06
N SER A 230 -10.48 1.33 -4.20
CA SER A 230 -9.84 2.10 -5.28
C SER A 230 -10.14 1.50 -6.65
N LEU A 231 -10.21 0.17 -6.77
CA LEU A 231 -10.62 -0.52 -8.00
C LEU A 231 -12.09 -0.21 -8.35
N GLU A 232 -13.00 -0.27 -7.38
CA GLU A 232 -14.40 0.11 -7.56
C GLU A 232 -14.53 1.57 -8.03
N ASP A 233 -13.76 2.49 -7.41
CA ASP A 233 -13.74 3.91 -7.76
C ASP A 233 -13.20 4.14 -9.19
N ALA A 234 -12.22 3.35 -9.65
CA ALA A 234 -11.72 3.42 -11.02
C ALA A 234 -12.79 2.98 -12.05
N ILE A 235 -13.52 1.91 -11.76
CA ILE A 235 -14.62 1.41 -12.61
C ILE A 235 -15.76 2.45 -12.68
N GLU A 236 -16.16 3.02 -11.54
CA GLU A 236 -17.18 4.07 -11.49
C GLU A 236 -16.72 5.34 -12.23
N GLY A 237 -15.43 5.72 -12.07
CA GLY A 237 -14.82 6.85 -12.77
C GLY A 237 -14.87 6.70 -14.29
N GLN A 238 -14.66 5.50 -14.83
CA GLN A 238 -14.83 5.24 -16.27
C GLN A 238 -16.26 5.47 -16.74
N ALA A 239 -17.26 5.03 -15.95
CA ALA A 239 -18.67 5.25 -16.30
C ALA A 239 -18.99 6.74 -16.39
N LYS A 240 -18.56 7.53 -15.41
CA LYS A 240 -18.73 8.99 -15.38
C LYS A 240 -18.01 9.69 -16.53
N ALA A 241 -16.79 9.25 -16.87
CA ALA A 241 -16.04 9.82 -17.99
C ALA A 241 -16.72 9.53 -19.33
N ARG A 242 -17.29 8.32 -19.54
CA ARG A 242 -18.06 7.98 -20.74
C ARG A 242 -19.36 8.80 -20.84
N GLU A 243 -20.06 9.03 -19.74
CA GLU A 243 -21.25 9.87 -19.69
C GLU A 243 -20.92 11.30 -20.17
N LYS A 244 -19.90 11.94 -19.60
CA LYS A 244 -19.43 13.26 -20.05
C LYS A 244 -18.99 13.30 -21.52
N LEU A 245 -18.40 12.24 -22.04
CA LEU A 245 -18.05 12.15 -23.46
C LEU A 245 -19.30 12.09 -24.36
N ASN A 246 -20.33 11.38 -23.94
CA ASN A 246 -21.59 11.25 -24.69
C ASN A 246 -22.39 12.56 -24.66
N GLU A 247 -22.39 13.30 -23.52
CA GLU A 247 -23.02 14.62 -23.41
C GLU A 247 -22.40 15.65 -24.37
N ASN A 248 -21.12 15.53 -24.69
CA ASN A 248 -20.39 16.43 -25.57
C ASN A 248 -20.48 16.05 -27.06
N ILE A 249 -21.18 14.97 -27.41
CA ILE A 249 -21.48 14.63 -28.82
C ILE A 249 -22.68 15.46 -29.28
N PRO A 250 -22.56 16.38 -30.25
CA PRO A 250 -23.70 17.09 -30.79
C PRO A 250 -24.71 16.08 -31.31
N LEU A 251 -25.96 16.18 -30.90
CA LEU A 251 -27.06 15.43 -31.54
C LEU A 251 -27.12 15.88 -32.99
N ILE A 252 -26.59 15.09 -33.90
CA ILE A 252 -26.76 15.28 -35.34
C ILE A 252 -28.17 14.76 -35.64
N TYR A 253 -29.13 15.68 -35.73
CA TYR A 253 -30.48 15.44 -36.26
C TYR A 253 -30.48 15.52 -37.78
#